data_d8e13f976433b75449bd0872c7a91c3a
#
_entry.id   d8e13f976433b75449bd0872c7a91c3a
#
_cell.length_a   1.000
_cell.length_b   1.000
_cell.length_c   1.000
_cell.angle_alpha   90.00
_cell.angle_beta   90.00
_cell.angle_gamma   90.00
#
_symmetry.space_group_name_H-M   'P 1'
#
loop_
_entity.id
_entity.type
_entity.pdbx_description
1 polymer ?
#
loop_
_entity_poly.entity_id
_entity_poly.type
_entity_poly.pdbx_seq_one_letter_code
_entity_poly.pdbx_strand_id
1 'polypeptide(L)'
;YYHKLISEGLIPADWATKALDAYDSDQTSDGKTAKTGVSFGWSLDASFGTLKDQYIAMPVPSAPGVSPDQTVWDGSSSEFDGNKLSISSHVANKDAALKLANLLYSEKYSVQQFLGSFGNLVTDDGNRHYTVDEDKYTKAMGDNLFPGLADRFSGWIPDGVTIKGDVDGDNLLEANKPYEEQRSHFDPVKDYIPDYVNPDPTDSNTLTNNNAQISNVVMQKTATWMSKGGIDEEWDAYCKQLDSLGLQENVKIWQKWYDIYTKK
;
A
#
# COMPACT_ATOMS: atom_id res chain seq x y z
N TYR A 1 -6.17 23.98 -0.76
CA TYR A 1 -7.17 23.28 0.02
C TYR A 1 -6.66 22.97 1.43
N TYR A 2 -5.61 22.16 1.59
CA TYR A 2 -5.09 21.77 2.90
C TYR A 2 -4.62 22.94 3.78
N HIS A 3 -4.02 23.98 3.19
CA HIS A 3 -3.68 25.21 3.90
C HIS A 3 -4.91 25.84 4.58
N LYS A 4 -6.04 25.85 3.88
CA LYS A 4 -7.31 26.36 4.44
C LYS A 4 -7.73 25.50 5.66
N LEU A 5 -7.69 24.16 5.55
CA LEU A 5 -8.07 23.28 6.65
C LEU A 5 -7.17 23.46 7.89
N ILE A 6 -5.87 23.69 7.68
CA ILE A 6 -4.92 23.96 8.77
C ILE A 6 -5.20 25.33 9.40
N SER A 7 -5.43 26.37 8.58
CA SER A 7 -5.71 27.71 9.08
C SER A 7 -7.02 27.81 9.84
N GLU A 8 -7.99 26.96 9.51
CA GLU A 8 -9.28 26.83 10.21
C GLU A 8 -9.21 25.88 11.42
N GLY A 9 -8.06 25.27 11.71
CA GLY A 9 -7.88 24.34 12.83
C GLY A 9 -8.52 22.97 12.62
N LEU A 10 -8.91 22.61 11.41
CA LEU A 10 -9.49 21.31 11.06
C LEU A 10 -8.43 20.22 10.90
N ILE A 11 -7.21 20.62 10.56
CA ILE A 11 -6.01 19.76 10.61
C ILE A 11 -5.10 20.32 11.70
N PRO A 12 -4.60 19.48 12.63
CA PRO A 12 -3.70 19.92 13.68
C PRO A 12 -2.45 20.62 13.15
N ALA A 13 -1.99 21.68 13.83
CA ALA A 13 -0.84 22.46 13.39
C ALA A 13 0.47 21.66 13.39
N ASP A 14 0.55 20.60 14.18
CA ASP A 14 1.69 19.68 14.29
C ASP A 14 1.66 18.51 13.27
N TRP A 15 0.75 18.53 12.31
CA TRP A 15 0.55 17.46 11.33
C TRP A 15 1.83 16.95 10.66
N ALA A 16 2.79 17.84 10.37
CA ALA A 16 4.04 17.50 9.68
C ALA A 16 5.12 16.92 10.62
N THR A 17 4.95 17.04 11.92
CA THR A 17 5.91 16.60 12.94
C THR A 17 5.34 15.57 13.90
N LYS A 18 4.06 15.27 13.79
CA LYS A 18 3.41 14.28 14.63
C LYS A 18 3.96 12.89 14.34
N ALA A 19 4.40 12.19 15.38
CA ALA A 19 4.83 10.80 15.27
C ALA A 19 3.63 9.89 14.94
N LEU A 20 3.88 8.78 14.25
CA LEU A 20 2.82 7.82 13.87
C LEU A 20 2.05 7.32 15.09
N ASP A 21 2.76 6.92 16.15
CA ASP A 21 2.13 6.45 17.40
C ASP A 21 1.19 7.48 18.02
N ALA A 22 1.54 8.78 17.92
CA ALA A 22 0.69 9.85 18.41
C ALA A 22 -0.54 10.07 17.50
N TYR A 23 -0.37 9.89 16.19
CA TYR A 23 -1.48 9.92 15.25
C TYR A 23 -2.48 8.79 15.53
N ASP A 24 -2.00 7.56 15.69
CA ASP A 24 -2.84 6.39 16.00
C ASP A 24 -3.53 6.52 17.36
N SER A 25 -2.81 7.05 18.37
CA SER A 25 -3.40 7.36 19.68
C SER A 25 -4.53 8.38 19.60
N ASP A 26 -4.40 9.40 18.76
CA ASP A 26 -5.47 10.41 18.59
C ASP A 26 -6.72 9.80 17.96
N GLN A 27 -6.58 8.82 17.07
CA GLN A 27 -7.71 8.16 16.43
C GLN A 27 -8.48 7.28 17.41
N THR A 28 -7.80 6.54 18.26
CA THR A 28 -8.42 5.67 19.26
C THR A 28 -8.84 6.42 20.53
N SER A 29 -8.18 7.55 20.82
CA SER A 29 -8.50 8.44 21.95
C SER A 29 -8.66 7.69 23.30
N ASP A 30 -9.79 7.91 23.99
CA ASP A 30 -10.15 7.25 25.25
C ASP A 30 -10.89 5.91 25.05
N GLY A 31 -11.03 5.45 23.82
CA GLY A 31 -11.75 4.23 23.45
C GLY A 31 -13.27 4.33 23.61
N LYS A 32 -13.82 5.52 23.87
CA LYS A 32 -15.26 5.74 24.13
C LYS A 32 -15.89 6.78 23.21
N THR A 33 -15.16 7.83 22.92
CA THR A 33 -15.70 8.98 22.20
C THR A 33 -14.84 9.30 20.99
N ALA A 34 -15.44 9.26 19.79
CA ALA A 34 -14.79 9.69 18.55
C ALA A 34 -14.46 11.19 18.62
N LYS A 35 -13.19 11.52 18.43
CA LYS A 35 -12.68 12.90 18.40
C LYS A 35 -12.15 13.29 17.03
N THR A 36 -11.68 12.32 16.24
CA THR A 36 -11.22 12.52 14.88
C THR A 36 -12.41 12.46 13.93
N GLY A 37 -12.66 13.51 13.16
CA GLY A 37 -13.78 13.56 12.23
C GLY A 37 -13.58 12.74 10.96
N VAL A 38 -12.37 12.77 10.41
CA VAL A 38 -11.96 12.02 9.20
C VAL A 38 -10.53 11.54 9.38
N SER A 39 -10.27 10.32 8.98
CA SER A 39 -8.94 9.73 8.98
C SER A 39 -8.72 8.85 7.76
N PHE A 40 -7.47 8.53 7.49
CA PHE A 40 -7.03 7.55 6.49
C PHE A 40 -6.41 6.36 7.21
N GLY A 41 -6.68 5.16 6.75
CA GLY A 41 -6.14 3.94 7.35
C GLY A 41 -6.49 2.71 6.53
N TRP A 42 -6.04 1.55 6.98
CA TRP A 42 -6.25 0.28 6.30
C TRP A 42 -7.67 -0.26 6.45
N SER A 43 -8.26 -0.09 7.62
CA SER A 43 -9.63 -0.49 7.93
C SER A 43 -10.16 0.31 9.12
N LEU A 44 -11.47 0.24 9.36
CA LEU A 44 -12.09 0.87 10.53
C LEU A 44 -11.55 0.27 11.84
N ASP A 45 -11.34 -1.05 11.88
CA ASP A 45 -10.76 -1.74 13.03
C ASP A 45 -9.33 -1.28 13.33
N ALA A 46 -8.48 -1.25 12.31
CA ALA A 46 -7.09 -0.84 12.46
C ALA A 46 -6.93 0.62 12.87
N SER A 47 -7.80 1.51 12.35
CA SER A 47 -7.70 2.94 12.62
C SER A 47 -8.37 3.36 13.92
N PHE A 48 -9.51 2.78 14.26
CA PHE A 48 -10.37 3.28 15.33
C PHE A 48 -10.62 2.28 16.47
N GLY A 49 -10.21 1.02 16.32
CA GLY A 49 -10.35 -0.01 17.36
C GLY A 49 -11.79 -0.11 17.87
N THR A 50 -11.98 0.09 19.18
CA THR A 50 -13.30 0.03 19.82
C THR A 50 -14.28 1.13 19.38
N LEU A 51 -13.80 2.16 18.68
CA LEU A 51 -14.63 3.27 18.16
C LEU A 51 -15.14 3.02 16.74
N LYS A 52 -14.77 1.91 16.10
CA LYS A 52 -15.08 1.62 14.70
C LYS A 52 -16.56 1.81 14.32
N ASP A 53 -17.46 1.44 15.21
CA ASP A 53 -18.91 1.54 14.98
C ASP A 53 -19.43 2.99 14.96
N GLN A 54 -18.60 3.96 15.32
CA GLN A 54 -18.90 5.40 15.22
C GLN A 54 -18.43 6.00 13.90
N TYR A 55 -17.82 5.22 13.02
CA TYR A 55 -17.26 5.64 11.75
C TYR A 55 -17.83 4.83 10.59
N ILE A 56 -17.76 5.39 9.41
CA ILE A 56 -18.08 4.72 8.16
C ILE A 56 -16.93 4.91 7.17
N ALA A 57 -16.70 3.90 6.33
CA ALA A 57 -15.84 4.07 5.15
C ALA A 57 -16.56 4.98 4.15
N MET A 58 -15.87 6.01 3.69
CA MET A 58 -16.40 7.00 2.76
C MET A 58 -15.71 6.87 1.41
N PRO A 59 -16.45 6.67 0.31
CA PRO A 59 -15.88 6.74 -1.04
C PRO A 59 -15.12 8.04 -1.27
N VAL A 60 -14.16 8.03 -2.17
CA VAL A 60 -13.39 9.24 -2.51
C VAL A 60 -14.35 10.31 -3.06
N PRO A 61 -14.43 11.48 -2.44
CA PRO A 61 -15.30 12.56 -2.95
C PRO A 61 -14.75 13.10 -4.27
N SER A 62 -15.66 13.32 -5.22
CA SER A 62 -15.29 13.97 -6.49
C SER A 62 -14.86 15.41 -6.26
N ALA A 63 -13.82 15.84 -6.96
CA ALA A 63 -13.43 17.24 -6.98
C ALA A 63 -14.52 18.12 -7.61
N PRO A 64 -14.61 19.41 -7.26
CA PRO A 64 -15.56 20.32 -7.90
C PRO A 64 -15.46 20.31 -9.42
N GLY A 65 -16.56 20.01 -10.10
CA GLY A 65 -16.62 19.92 -11.55
C GLY A 65 -16.17 18.59 -12.15
N VAL A 66 -15.76 17.62 -11.32
CA VAL A 66 -15.45 16.25 -11.76
C VAL A 66 -16.68 15.38 -11.52
N SER A 67 -17.08 14.61 -12.53
CA SER A 67 -18.18 13.68 -12.42
C SER A 67 -17.78 12.46 -11.56
N PRO A 68 -18.71 11.87 -10.78
CA PRO A 68 -18.41 10.69 -9.95
C PRO A 68 -17.83 9.51 -10.73
N ASP A 69 -18.24 9.31 -11.97
CA ASP A 69 -17.72 8.27 -12.88
C ASP A 69 -16.27 8.51 -13.34
N GLN A 70 -15.74 9.70 -13.12
CA GLN A 70 -14.35 10.06 -13.35
C GLN A 70 -13.49 10.00 -12.08
N THR A 71 -14.11 9.75 -10.93
CA THR A 71 -13.39 9.61 -9.67
C THR A 71 -12.89 8.17 -9.55
N VAL A 72 -11.59 8.02 -9.41
CA VAL A 72 -10.92 6.73 -9.36
C VAL A 72 -10.39 6.50 -7.95
N TRP A 73 -10.68 5.34 -7.38
CA TRP A 73 -9.94 4.81 -6.24
C TRP A 73 -8.71 4.07 -6.74
N ASP A 74 -7.64 4.15 -5.97
CA ASP A 74 -6.38 3.47 -6.28
C ASP A 74 -6.61 2.00 -6.65
N GLY A 75 -6.47 1.71 -7.94
CA GLY A 75 -6.53 0.38 -8.49
C GLY A 75 -5.16 -0.25 -8.68
N SER A 76 -4.09 0.39 -8.19
CA SER A 76 -2.76 -0.20 -8.12
C SER A 76 -2.73 -1.34 -7.12
N SER A 77 -3.70 -2.24 -7.18
CA SER A 77 -3.61 -3.46 -6.41
C SER A 77 -2.49 -4.26 -7.03
N SER A 78 -1.45 -4.33 -6.32
CA SER A 78 -0.40 -5.27 -6.51
C SER A 78 -0.96 -6.68 -6.31
N GLU A 79 -1.45 -7.29 -7.36
CA GLU A 79 -1.52 -8.76 -7.39
C GLU A 79 -0.13 -9.35 -7.19
N PHE A 80 0.91 -8.53 -7.43
CA PHE A 80 2.30 -8.88 -7.28
C PHE A 80 3.03 -7.82 -6.48
N ASP A 81 3.71 -8.26 -5.44
CA ASP A 81 4.65 -7.43 -4.71
C ASP A 81 6.08 -7.88 -5.05
N GLY A 82 6.88 -6.98 -5.56
CA GLY A 82 8.24 -7.27 -6.03
C GLY A 82 9.24 -7.49 -4.89
N ASN A 83 10.41 -8.07 -5.24
CA ASN A 83 11.59 -8.16 -4.36
C ASN A 83 11.41 -8.96 -3.05
N LYS A 84 10.48 -9.88 -2.99
CA LYS A 84 10.25 -10.73 -1.80
C LYS A 84 11.29 -11.85 -1.66
N LEU A 85 11.85 -12.34 -2.78
CA LEU A 85 12.89 -13.36 -2.80
C LEU A 85 13.99 -12.98 -3.77
N SER A 86 15.23 -13.01 -3.30
CA SER A 86 16.41 -12.79 -4.14
C SER A 86 17.40 -13.95 -3.99
N ILE A 87 17.96 -14.39 -5.12
CA ILE A 87 19.01 -15.42 -5.15
C ILE A 87 20.30 -14.77 -5.64
N SER A 88 21.37 -14.86 -4.85
CA SER A 88 22.69 -14.35 -5.24
C SER A 88 23.19 -15.01 -6.52
N SER A 89 23.76 -14.22 -7.44
CA SER A 89 24.43 -14.74 -8.64
C SER A 89 25.64 -15.65 -8.30
N HIS A 90 26.17 -15.53 -7.08
CA HIS A 90 27.32 -16.30 -6.58
C HIS A 90 26.91 -17.49 -5.70
N VAL A 91 25.62 -17.86 -5.67
CA VAL A 91 25.17 -19.02 -4.90
C VAL A 91 25.92 -20.28 -5.35
N ALA A 92 26.48 -21.01 -4.39
CA ALA A 92 27.31 -22.18 -4.66
C ALA A 92 26.52 -23.35 -5.30
N ASN A 93 25.25 -23.51 -4.94
CA ASN A 93 24.38 -24.55 -5.49
C ASN A 93 23.07 -23.92 -6.02
N LYS A 94 23.05 -23.60 -7.32
CA LYS A 94 21.91 -23.00 -8.00
C LYS A 94 20.67 -23.92 -7.97
N ASP A 95 20.86 -25.22 -8.15
CA ASP A 95 19.75 -26.17 -8.19
C ASP A 95 19.06 -26.28 -6.83
N ALA A 96 19.81 -26.26 -5.74
CA ALA A 96 19.24 -26.23 -4.40
C ALA A 96 18.48 -24.93 -4.13
N ALA A 97 19.02 -23.78 -4.53
CA ALA A 97 18.38 -22.48 -4.38
C ALA A 97 17.06 -22.41 -5.17
N LEU A 98 17.05 -22.90 -6.42
CA LEU A 98 15.85 -22.95 -7.24
C LEU A 98 14.80 -23.93 -6.68
N LYS A 99 15.23 -25.09 -6.16
CA LYS A 99 14.30 -26.02 -5.49
C LYS A 99 13.66 -25.39 -4.25
N LEU A 100 14.45 -24.66 -3.46
CA LEU A 100 13.91 -23.92 -2.31
C LEU A 100 12.92 -22.85 -2.76
N ALA A 101 13.24 -22.07 -3.77
CA ALA A 101 12.33 -21.07 -4.33
C ALA A 101 11.02 -21.72 -4.78
N ASN A 102 11.08 -22.79 -5.57
CA ASN A 102 9.87 -23.50 -6.02
C ASN A 102 9.05 -24.07 -4.85
N LEU A 103 9.71 -24.50 -3.78
CA LEU A 103 9.02 -24.97 -2.58
C LEU A 103 8.27 -23.82 -1.89
N LEU A 104 8.92 -22.68 -1.70
CA LEU A 104 8.31 -21.48 -1.09
C LEU A 104 7.10 -20.98 -1.89
N TYR A 105 7.16 -21.07 -3.23
CA TYR A 105 6.08 -20.68 -4.13
C TYR A 105 5.01 -21.76 -4.35
N SER A 106 5.14 -22.95 -3.74
CA SER A 106 4.06 -23.92 -3.78
C SER A 106 2.87 -23.49 -2.93
N GLU A 107 1.66 -23.85 -3.35
CA GLU A 107 0.40 -23.42 -2.70
C GLU A 107 0.42 -23.63 -1.18
N LYS A 108 0.73 -24.85 -0.73
CA LYS A 108 0.75 -25.16 0.70
C LYS A 108 1.75 -24.34 1.49
N TYR A 109 2.99 -24.19 0.98
CA TYR A 109 3.98 -23.36 1.66
C TYR A 109 3.64 -21.87 1.61
N SER A 110 3.00 -21.41 0.54
CA SER A 110 2.50 -20.03 0.45
C SER A 110 1.43 -19.78 1.50
N VAL A 111 0.44 -20.64 1.63
CA VAL A 111 -0.59 -20.56 2.68
C VAL A 111 0.03 -20.58 4.07
N GLN A 112 1.00 -21.47 4.31
CA GLN A 112 1.69 -21.55 5.60
C GLN A 112 2.52 -20.31 5.91
N GLN A 113 3.21 -19.75 4.92
CA GLN A 113 3.97 -18.50 5.11
C GLN A 113 3.04 -17.33 5.41
N PHE A 114 1.90 -17.27 4.76
CA PHE A 114 0.95 -16.18 4.92
C PHE A 114 0.22 -16.23 6.26
N LEU A 115 -0.33 -17.40 6.63
CA LEU A 115 -1.25 -17.55 7.75
C LEU A 115 -0.67 -18.28 8.98
N GLY A 116 0.44 -18.99 8.82
CA GLY A 116 1.05 -19.75 9.90
C GLY A 116 1.02 -21.27 9.70
N SER A 117 1.47 -22.01 10.71
CA SER A 117 1.79 -23.43 10.58
C SER A 117 0.56 -24.35 10.50
N PHE A 118 0.62 -25.33 9.59
CA PHE A 118 -0.34 -26.41 9.54
C PHE A 118 -0.33 -27.26 10.82
N GLY A 119 -1.50 -27.75 11.19
CA GLY A 119 -1.72 -28.56 12.39
C GLY A 119 -1.74 -27.77 13.70
N ASN A 120 -1.43 -26.46 13.66
CA ASN A 120 -1.56 -25.57 14.79
C ASN A 120 -2.57 -24.44 14.50
N LEU A 121 -2.29 -23.62 13.53
CA LEU A 121 -3.11 -22.44 13.17
C LEU A 121 -3.96 -22.71 11.93
N VAL A 122 -3.45 -23.50 10.99
CA VAL A 122 -4.10 -23.73 9.70
C VAL A 122 -4.37 -25.22 9.53
N THR A 123 -5.58 -25.56 9.09
CA THR A 123 -5.98 -26.90 8.66
C THR A 123 -6.09 -26.93 7.14
N ASP A 124 -5.53 -27.96 6.52
CA ASP A 124 -5.73 -28.26 5.10
C ASP A 124 -6.96 -29.16 4.99
N ASP A 125 -8.09 -28.61 4.56
CA ASP A 125 -9.36 -29.34 4.41
C ASP A 125 -9.45 -30.11 3.10
N GLY A 126 -8.41 -30.05 2.28
CA GLY A 126 -8.36 -30.64 0.94
C GLY A 126 -9.00 -29.79 -0.14
N ASN A 127 -8.81 -30.17 -1.40
CA ASN A 127 -9.40 -29.49 -2.56
C ASN A 127 -9.15 -27.97 -2.60
N ARG A 128 -7.98 -27.53 -2.13
CA ARG A 128 -7.57 -26.10 -2.05
C ARG A 128 -8.42 -25.28 -1.07
N HIS A 129 -8.98 -25.92 -0.05
CA HIS A 129 -9.67 -25.26 1.04
C HIS A 129 -8.81 -25.34 2.30
N TYR A 130 -8.70 -24.23 3.00
CA TYR A 130 -7.93 -24.09 4.22
C TYR A 130 -8.78 -23.38 5.27
N THR A 131 -8.62 -23.77 6.53
CA THR A 131 -9.30 -23.13 7.66
C THR A 131 -8.27 -22.62 8.67
N VAL A 132 -8.38 -21.37 9.05
CA VAL A 132 -7.61 -20.74 10.12
C VAL A 132 -8.37 -20.90 11.44
N ASP A 133 -7.67 -21.25 12.51
CA ASP A 133 -8.21 -21.22 13.86
C ASP A 133 -8.21 -19.76 14.36
N GLU A 134 -9.34 -19.07 14.21
CA GLU A 134 -9.51 -17.66 14.49
C GLU A 134 -9.15 -17.31 15.94
N ASP A 135 -9.51 -18.15 16.90
CA ASP A 135 -9.23 -17.91 18.32
C ASP A 135 -7.73 -17.93 18.60
N LYS A 136 -7.03 -18.92 18.04
CA LYS A 136 -5.57 -19.01 18.18
C LYS A 136 -4.85 -17.90 17.42
N TYR A 137 -5.33 -17.54 16.24
CA TYR A 137 -4.74 -16.47 15.44
C TYR A 137 -4.87 -15.13 16.18
N THR A 138 -6.08 -14.77 16.61
CA THR A 138 -6.37 -13.55 17.37
C THR A 138 -5.57 -13.50 18.67
N LYS A 139 -5.47 -14.63 19.39
CA LYS A 139 -4.66 -14.71 20.61
C LYS A 139 -3.19 -14.48 20.32
N ALA A 140 -2.64 -15.10 19.27
CA ALA A 140 -1.24 -14.90 18.88
C ALA A 140 -0.94 -13.45 18.53
N MET A 141 -1.81 -12.79 17.78
CA MET A 141 -1.69 -11.37 17.44
C MET A 141 -1.75 -10.49 18.70
N GLY A 142 -2.64 -10.78 19.64
CA GLY A 142 -2.73 -10.07 20.92
C GLY A 142 -1.48 -10.25 21.79
N ASP A 143 -0.80 -11.38 21.68
CA ASP A 143 0.48 -11.67 22.35
C ASP A 143 1.71 -11.13 21.56
N ASN A 144 1.51 -10.35 20.49
CA ASN A 144 2.53 -9.90 19.52
C ASN A 144 3.35 -11.04 18.89
N LEU A 145 2.74 -12.20 18.76
CA LEU A 145 3.32 -13.36 18.09
C LEU A 145 2.71 -13.44 16.69
N PHE A 146 3.38 -12.90 15.71
CA PHE A 146 2.93 -12.95 14.32
C PHE A 146 2.95 -14.39 13.80
N PRO A 147 1.78 -15.03 13.57
CA PRO A 147 1.73 -16.45 13.23
C PRO A 147 2.17 -16.74 11.81
N GLY A 148 2.09 -15.77 10.92
CA GLY A 148 2.52 -15.82 9.53
C GLY A 148 3.39 -14.62 9.16
N LEU A 149 3.77 -14.54 7.90
CA LEU A 149 4.58 -13.46 7.36
C LEU A 149 3.71 -12.35 6.74
N ALA A 150 2.40 -12.55 6.68
CA ALA A 150 1.46 -11.65 6.01
C ALA A 150 1.98 -11.22 4.63
N ASP A 151 2.02 -9.93 4.34
CA ASP A 151 2.52 -9.37 3.09
C ASP A 151 4.04 -9.53 2.84
N ARG A 152 4.78 -10.09 3.79
CA ARG A 152 6.24 -10.32 3.70
C ARG A 152 6.62 -11.71 3.26
N PHE A 153 5.65 -12.57 2.98
CA PHE A 153 5.94 -13.93 2.53
C PHE A 153 6.48 -13.96 1.10
N SER A 154 7.31 -14.96 0.81
CA SER A 154 7.84 -15.22 -0.54
C SER A 154 7.07 -16.36 -1.16
N GLY A 155 5.90 -16.10 -1.67
CA GLY A 155 5.03 -17.13 -2.17
C GLY A 155 3.92 -16.59 -3.07
N TRP A 156 3.03 -17.47 -3.45
CA TRP A 156 1.88 -17.19 -4.28
C TRP A 156 0.69 -18.03 -3.83
N ILE A 157 -0.40 -17.37 -3.50
CA ILE A 157 -1.69 -18.03 -3.24
C ILE A 157 -2.51 -17.90 -4.51
N PRO A 158 -2.65 -18.98 -5.30
CA PRO A 158 -3.30 -18.90 -6.60
C PRO A 158 -4.81 -18.77 -6.49
N ASP A 159 -5.43 -18.24 -7.56
CA ASP A 159 -6.87 -18.17 -7.67
C ASP A 159 -7.54 -19.53 -7.41
N GLY A 160 -8.71 -19.49 -6.78
CA GLY A 160 -9.48 -20.67 -6.43
C GLY A 160 -8.98 -21.40 -5.15
N VAL A 161 -8.01 -20.86 -4.44
CA VAL A 161 -7.77 -21.21 -3.02
C VAL A 161 -8.83 -20.49 -2.18
N THR A 162 -9.46 -21.24 -1.28
CA THR A 162 -10.41 -20.68 -0.31
C THR A 162 -9.82 -20.76 1.09
N ILE A 163 -9.77 -19.65 1.77
CA ILE A 163 -9.30 -19.55 3.15
C ILE A 163 -10.49 -19.11 4.01
N LYS A 164 -10.85 -19.92 4.99
CA LYS A 164 -11.89 -19.59 5.97
C LYS A 164 -11.24 -19.15 7.27
N GLY A 165 -11.79 -18.11 7.89
CA GLY A 165 -11.28 -17.57 9.16
C GLY A 165 -10.02 -16.71 9.01
N ASP A 166 -9.76 -16.20 7.82
CA ASP A 166 -8.76 -15.16 7.58
C ASP A 166 -9.36 -13.80 7.98
N VAL A 167 -9.35 -13.53 9.28
CA VAL A 167 -9.98 -12.34 9.88
C VAL A 167 -9.42 -11.05 9.28
N ASP A 168 -8.11 -10.99 9.04
CA ASP A 168 -7.48 -9.78 8.49
C ASP A 168 -7.85 -9.59 7.01
N GLY A 169 -7.87 -10.67 6.23
CA GLY A 169 -8.30 -10.64 4.83
C GLY A 169 -9.78 -10.27 4.70
N ASP A 170 -10.65 -10.86 5.51
CA ASP A 170 -12.08 -10.56 5.51
C ASP A 170 -12.35 -9.10 5.90
N ASN A 171 -11.68 -8.58 6.91
CA ASN A 171 -11.77 -7.17 7.31
C ASN A 171 -11.30 -6.23 6.19
N LEU A 172 -10.25 -6.58 5.48
CA LEU A 172 -9.75 -5.77 4.35
C LEU A 172 -10.74 -5.78 3.18
N LEU A 173 -11.33 -6.92 2.86
CA LEU A 173 -12.37 -7.02 1.83
C LEU A 173 -13.59 -6.16 2.17
N GLU A 174 -14.09 -6.24 3.41
CA GLU A 174 -15.20 -5.40 3.87
C GLU A 174 -14.84 -3.90 3.80
N ALA A 175 -13.63 -3.52 4.21
CA ALA A 175 -13.17 -2.14 4.16
C ALA A 175 -13.10 -1.59 2.72
N ASN A 176 -12.85 -2.44 1.74
CA ASN A 176 -12.73 -2.04 0.34
C ASN A 176 -14.08 -1.99 -0.42
N LYS A 177 -15.14 -2.64 0.07
CA LYS A 177 -16.46 -2.66 -0.58
C LYS A 177 -16.99 -1.27 -0.99
N PRO A 178 -16.90 -0.22 -0.17
CA PRO A 178 -17.39 1.11 -0.55
C PRO A 178 -16.67 1.73 -1.76
N TYR A 179 -15.50 1.19 -2.12
CA TYR A 179 -14.65 1.72 -3.19
C TYR A 179 -14.71 0.90 -4.48
N GLU A 180 -15.44 -0.23 -4.51
CA GLU A 180 -15.48 -1.15 -5.67
C GLU A 180 -15.93 -0.47 -6.95
N GLU A 181 -16.94 0.41 -6.88
CA GLU A 181 -17.38 1.19 -8.03
C GLU A 181 -16.25 2.08 -8.56
N GLN A 182 -15.59 2.82 -7.69
CA GLN A 182 -14.50 3.72 -8.07
C GLN A 182 -13.26 2.97 -8.54
N ARG A 183 -13.00 1.77 -8.03
CA ARG A 183 -11.94 0.88 -8.54
C ARG A 183 -12.22 0.41 -9.95
N SER A 184 -13.49 0.21 -10.31
CA SER A 184 -13.86 -0.21 -11.68
C SER A 184 -13.56 0.85 -12.75
N HIS A 185 -13.34 2.10 -12.35
CA HIS A 185 -12.96 3.20 -13.27
C HIS A 185 -11.46 3.19 -13.60
N PHE A 186 -10.67 2.40 -12.92
CA PHE A 186 -9.23 2.28 -13.11
C PHE A 186 -8.90 1.26 -14.21
N ASP A 187 -8.05 1.65 -15.16
CA ASP A 187 -7.51 0.75 -16.18
C ASP A 187 -6.06 0.39 -15.81
N PRO A 188 -5.81 -0.83 -15.30
CA PRO A 188 -4.47 -1.21 -14.82
C PRO A 188 -3.41 -1.25 -15.93
N VAL A 189 -3.82 -1.21 -17.19
CA VAL A 189 -2.89 -1.20 -18.33
C VAL A 189 -2.51 0.22 -18.75
N LYS A 190 -3.45 1.18 -18.62
CA LYS A 190 -3.26 2.56 -19.08
C LYS A 190 -2.90 3.54 -17.95
N ASP A 191 -3.44 3.28 -16.76
CA ASP A 191 -3.38 4.24 -15.67
C ASP A 191 -2.25 3.92 -14.67
N TYR A 192 -1.54 2.82 -14.88
CA TYR A 192 -0.49 2.34 -13.97
C TYR A 192 0.73 1.78 -14.73
N ILE A 193 1.91 1.95 -14.16
CA ILE A 193 3.11 1.27 -14.65
C ILE A 193 3.20 -0.07 -13.92
N PRO A 194 3.04 -1.21 -14.63
CA PRO A 194 3.02 -2.51 -13.98
C PRO A 194 4.33 -2.82 -13.23
N ASP A 195 4.23 -3.50 -12.09
CA ASP A 195 5.37 -3.82 -11.21
C ASP A 195 6.46 -4.67 -11.87
N TYR A 196 6.12 -5.35 -12.96
CA TYR A 196 7.11 -6.10 -13.77
C TYR A 196 7.95 -5.21 -14.70
N VAL A 197 7.64 -3.92 -14.82
CA VAL A 197 8.45 -2.96 -15.60
C VAL A 197 9.66 -2.54 -14.79
N ASN A 198 10.81 -3.14 -15.11
CA ASN A 198 12.04 -2.89 -14.36
C ASN A 198 13.11 -2.27 -15.30
N PRO A 199 13.56 -1.03 -15.01
CA PRO A 199 14.70 -0.43 -15.68
C PRO A 199 16.00 -1.21 -15.45
N ASP A 200 16.95 -1.10 -16.39
CA ASP A 200 18.29 -1.64 -16.18
C ASP A 200 19.03 -0.92 -15.04
N PRO A 201 20.17 -1.47 -14.56
CA PRO A 201 20.90 -0.86 -13.44
C PRO A 201 21.34 0.59 -13.68
N THR A 202 21.63 0.98 -14.92
CA THR A 202 22.05 2.35 -15.26
C THR A 202 20.89 3.32 -15.11
N ASP A 203 19.76 3.01 -15.73
CA ASP A 203 18.55 3.82 -15.66
C ASP A 203 17.97 3.82 -14.24
N SER A 204 18.01 2.69 -13.52
CA SER A 204 17.60 2.60 -12.11
C SER A 204 18.43 3.51 -11.20
N ASN A 205 19.74 3.59 -11.40
CA ASN A 205 20.60 4.50 -10.64
C ASN A 205 20.27 5.97 -10.95
N THR A 206 20.00 6.32 -12.21
CA THR A 206 19.59 7.66 -12.60
C THR A 206 18.26 8.04 -11.92
N LEU A 207 17.26 7.16 -12.01
CA LEU A 207 15.96 7.36 -11.34
C LEU A 207 16.12 7.57 -9.83
N THR A 208 16.94 6.73 -9.18
CA THR A 208 17.17 6.81 -7.72
C THR A 208 17.78 8.15 -7.32
N ASN A 209 18.82 8.60 -8.06
CA ASN A 209 19.51 9.85 -7.78
C ASN A 209 18.59 11.08 -8.00
N ASN A 210 17.88 11.10 -9.11
CA ASN A 210 16.94 12.18 -9.42
C ASN A 210 15.80 12.22 -8.40
N ASN A 211 15.19 11.05 -8.12
CA ASN A 211 14.06 10.94 -7.17
C ASN A 211 14.45 11.39 -5.75
N ALA A 212 15.65 11.11 -5.28
CA ALA A 212 16.10 11.58 -3.97
C ALA A 212 16.08 13.12 -3.86
N GLN A 213 16.53 13.82 -4.90
CA GLN A 213 16.52 15.28 -4.93
C GLN A 213 15.11 15.84 -5.12
N ILE A 214 14.35 15.28 -6.06
CA ILE A 214 12.95 15.65 -6.35
C ILE A 214 12.11 15.49 -5.10
N SER A 215 12.17 14.35 -4.42
CA SER A 215 11.40 14.09 -3.19
C SER A 215 11.69 15.09 -2.09
N ASN A 216 12.96 15.48 -1.90
CA ASN A 216 13.31 16.48 -0.91
C ASN A 216 12.63 17.85 -1.20
N VAL A 217 12.64 18.28 -2.46
CA VAL A 217 11.99 19.54 -2.86
C VAL A 217 10.48 19.43 -2.71
N VAL A 218 9.88 18.32 -3.15
CA VAL A 218 8.44 18.07 -3.02
C VAL A 218 8.00 18.13 -1.57
N MET A 219 8.68 17.41 -0.68
CA MET A 219 8.35 17.39 0.75
C MET A 219 8.47 18.78 1.40
N GLN A 220 9.55 19.52 1.12
CA GLN A 220 9.74 20.87 1.65
C GLN A 220 8.67 21.83 1.16
N LYS A 221 8.36 21.82 -0.13
CA LYS A 221 7.32 22.70 -0.71
C LYS A 221 5.94 22.32 -0.20
N THR A 222 5.61 21.05 -0.14
CA THR A 222 4.34 20.58 0.43
C THR A 222 4.17 21.09 1.87
N ALA A 223 5.17 20.88 2.72
CA ALA A 223 5.12 21.35 4.11
C ALA A 223 4.97 22.87 4.20
N THR A 224 5.67 23.62 3.35
CA THR A 224 5.60 25.08 3.31
C THR A 224 4.21 25.55 2.86
N TRP A 225 3.72 25.06 1.73
CA TRP A 225 2.44 25.48 1.18
C TRP A 225 1.24 25.05 2.04
N MET A 226 1.30 23.88 2.65
CA MET A 226 0.27 23.48 3.60
C MET A 226 0.24 24.40 4.83
N SER A 227 1.40 24.77 5.35
CA SER A 227 1.48 25.59 6.56
C SER A 227 1.30 27.09 6.31
N LYS A 228 1.82 27.61 5.20
CA LYS A 228 1.92 29.06 4.95
C LYS A 228 1.15 29.54 3.71
N GLY A 229 0.69 28.63 2.86
CA GLY A 229 0.14 28.98 1.55
C GLY A 229 1.23 29.39 0.54
N GLY A 230 0.85 30.14 -0.51
CA GLY A 230 1.78 30.66 -1.51
C GLY A 230 2.07 29.74 -2.70
N ILE A 231 1.25 28.70 -2.90
CA ILE A 231 1.44 27.75 -4.00
C ILE A 231 1.25 28.43 -5.37
N ASP A 232 0.29 29.32 -5.49
CA ASP A 232 -0.04 29.94 -6.78
C ASP A 232 1.10 30.82 -7.29
N GLU A 233 1.76 31.53 -6.38
CA GLU A 233 2.89 32.41 -6.69
C GLU A 233 4.18 31.65 -7.00
N GLU A 234 4.34 30.47 -6.42
CA GLU A 234 5.59 29.68 -6.50
C GLU A 234 5.52 28.54 -7.52
N TRP A 235 4.36 28.20 -8.05
CA TRP A 235 4.14 26.99 -8.85
C TRP A 235 5.07 26.88 -10.06
N ASP A 236 5.18 27.95 -10.87
CA ASP A 236 6.02 27.94 -12.08
C ASP A 236 7.51 27.77 -11.75
N ALA A 237 7.97 28.39 -10.66
CA ALA A 237 9.35 28.25 -10.21
C ALA A 237 9.62 26.83 -9.70
N TYR A 238 8.66 26.25 -9.00
CA TYR A 238 8.71 24.86 -8.52
C TYR A 238 8.78 23.86 -9.68
N CYS A 239 7.94 23.99 -10.69
CA CYS A 239 7.99 23.11 -11.87
C CYS A 239 9.36 23.18 -12.56
N LYS A 240 9.91 24.37 -12.77
CA LYS A 240 11.25 24.55 -13.34
C LYS A 240 12.34 23.92 -12.47
N GLN A 241 12.19 24.01 -11.15
CA GLN A 241 13.13 23.37 -10.22
C GLN A 241 13.09 21.85 -10.35
N LEU A 242 11.90 21.23 -10.41
CA LEU A 242 11.77 19.78 -10.62
C LEU A 242 12.38 19.34 -11.95
N ASP A 243 12.15 20.09 -13.01
CA ASP A 243 12.75 19.80 -14.32
C ASP A 243 14.28 19.87 -14.26
N SER A 244 14.85 20.83 -13.53
CA SER A 244 16.31 20.95 -13.35
C SER A 244 16.90 19.78 -12.54
N LEU A 245 16.11 19.08 -11.77
CA LEU A 245 16.47 17.91 -10.97
C LEU A 245 16.27 16.56 -11.71
N GLY A 246 15.91 16.61 -13.00
CA GLY A 246 15.81 15.45 -13.85
C GLY A 246 14.41 14.84 -13.96
N LEU A 247 13.34 15.57 -13.61
CA LEU A 247 11.97 15.05 -13.73
C LEU A 247 11.65 14.55 -15.14
N GLN A 248 12.00 15.33 -16.17
CA GLN A 248 11.75 14.94 -17.57
C GLN A 248 12.61 13.76 -18.04
N GLU A 249 13.78 13.60 -17.47
CA GLU A 249 14.62 12.41 -17.70
C GLU A 249 13.98 11.16 -17.09
N ASN A 250 13.46 11.25 -15.87
CA ASN A 250 12.73 10.16 -15.22
C ASN A 250 11.52 9.72 -16.05
N VAL A 251 10.73 10.66 -16.55
CA VAL A 251 9.57 10.38 -17.42
C VAL A 251 10.02 9.62 -18.68
N LYS A 252 11.12 10.03 -19.33
CA LYS A 252 11.65 9.36 -20.53
C LYS A 252 12.14 7.95 -20.22
N ILE A 253 12.78 7.75 -19.08
CA ILE A 253 13.26 6.43 -18.65
C ILE A 253 12.07 5.50 -18.42
N TRP A 254 11.08 5.93 -17.66
CA TRP A 254 9.88 5.14 -17.41
C TRP A 254 9.11 4.82 -18.69
N GLN A 255 8.94 5.80 -19.59
CA GLN A 255 8.28 5.57 -20.88
C GLN A 255 9.05 4.55 -21.75
N LYS A 256 10.40 4.65 -21.81
CA LYS A 256 11.24 3.67 -22.50
C LYS A 256 10.99 2.25 -22.03
N TRP A 257 11.00 2.03 -20.71
CA TRP A 257 10.87 0.69 -20.14
C TRP A 257 9.44 0.18 -20.21
N TYR A 258 8.46 1.04 -19.99
CA TYR A 258 7.05 0.73 -20.23
C TYR A 258 6.84 0.23 -21.68
N ASP A 259 7.37 0.95 -22.67
CA ASP A 259 7.27 0.57 -24.07
C ASP A 259 7.95 -0.77 -24.39
N ILE A 260 9.07 -1.08 -23.75
CA ILE A 260 9.76 -2.36 -23.92
C ILE A 260 8.92 -3.54 -23.40
N TYR A 261 8.28 -3.37 -22.24
CA TYR A 261 7.55 -4.44 -21.59
C TYR A 261 6.10 -4.60 -22.08
N THR A 262 5.46 -3.55 -22.56
CA THR A 262 4.04 -3.56 -22.94
C THR A 262 3.76 -3.67 -24.42
N LYS A 263 4.72 -3.33 -25.31
CA LYS A 263 4.57 -3.41 -26.77
C LYS A 263 4.96 -4.76 -27.39
N LYS A 264 5.03 -5.83 -26.59
CA LYS A 264 5.34 -7.17 -27.08
C LYS A 264 4.12 -7.88 -27.63
#